data_3f490ceead797796d1d81ae0b8ebbc8e
#
_entry.id   3f490ceead797796d1d81ae0b8ebbc8e
#
_cell.length_a   1.000
_cell.length_b   1.000
_cell.length_c   1.000
_cell.angle_alpha   90.00
_cell.angle_beta   90.00
_cell.angle_gamma   90.00
#
_symmetry.space_group_name_H-M   'P 1'
#
loop_
_entity.id
_entity.type
_entity.pdbx_description
1 polymer ?
#
loop_
_entity_poly.entity_id
_entity_poly.type
_entity_poly.pdbx_seq_one_letter_code
_entity_poly.pdbx_strand_id
1 'polypeptide(L)'
;HPIELDEIINAFNKIQNDTQIEDEIWKNDDILGWLYESYNNAKKQAFKDSKDKTEYDKVSLQSQVYTPKWVVEFLVNNSLGKLYLEMYPNSNIKNRYKIANAPQTNERNIKPLHEIKLIDPACGSGNFLLYAYDLFYELYMDQIDNFDADYEEKDIPKLIIENNICGIDLDDRAIQLATLGLYIKAKQNRRTITNLKFNVISSDFFLPDFEEVKEIFETSNLTSEQQKLVEDIWDDLKYAYKFGSLVKIGEKIQTKVESIYEKVKREGQDLFNTVDIQDYYLFEQTFFKNLESAVQKYASSKSNSFLVDKTSDAITFLKLVSQKYDVATANPPYTDSSDFGVDLKEFIDTNYKQPYKFNTNLYATFIKRCYELTDENGKIAMVHPPTFMYIKTFEDVRKFILDKTYIDFFVEWGYLGMFNPSARVDSAMYILSKAPNEKDSSFMKLNELYEGKRFDTFNVAYDDFLNKVQNKYNFTVPQSKLKIIKSYPFIYWISDEFREKFKSDSVENLLKNCQG
;
A
#
# COMPACT_ATOMS: atom_id res chain seq x y z
N HIS A 1 -34.15 -6.92 -9.75
CA HIS A 1 -35.55 -7.31 -9.75
C HIS A 1 -36.27 -6.49 -8.68
N PRO A 2 -37.54 -5.94 -8.90
CA PRO A 2 -38.21 -5.10 -7.92
C PRO A 2 -38.41 -5.76 -6.54
N ILE A 3 -38.63 -7.06 -6.51
CA ILE A 3 -38.82 -7.85 -5.27
C ILE A 3 -37.51 -7.87 -4.45
N GLU A 4 -36.37 -8.02 -5.09
CA GLU A 4 -35.04 -8.02 -4.41
C GLU A 4 -34.72 -6.65 -3.82
N LEU A 5 -35.08 -5.57 -4.50
CA LEU A 5 -34.89 -4.21 -4.01
C LEU A 5 -35.75 -3.93 -2.78
N ASP A 6 -37.04 -4.36 -2.80
CA ASP A 6 -37.92 -4.21 -1.66
C ASP A 6 -37.45 -5.02 -0.44
N GLU A 7 -36.93 -6.23 -0.64
CA GLU A 7 -36.31 -7.04 0.42
C GLU A 7 -35.08 -6.34 1.05
N ILE A 8 -34.20 -5.75 0.22
CA ILE A 8 -33.07 -4.98 0.68
C ILE A 8 -33.52 -3.75 1.47
N ILE A 9 -34.46 -2.97 0.94
CA ILE A 9 -34.99 -1.78 1.63
C ILE A 9 -35.64 -2.17 2.97
N ASN A 10 -36.39 -3.26 3.01
CA ASN A 10 -37.04 -3.75 4.24
C ASN A 10 -35.99 -4.22 5.27
N ALA A 11 -34.87 -4.85 4.82
CA ALA A 11 -33.76 -5.23 5.69
C ALA A 11 -33.09 -3.99 6.29
N PHE A 12 -32.81 -2.97 5.49
CA PHE A 12 -32.26 -1.69 5.98
C PHE A 12 -33.20 -0.99 6.97
N ASN A 13 -34.48 -0.91 6.67
CA ASN A 13 -35.49 -0.31 7.57
C ASN A 13 -35.57 -1.08 8.90
N LYS A 14 -35.45 -2.40 8.87
CA LYS A 14 -35.43 -3.22 10.08
C LYS A 14 -34.20 -2.94 10.94
N ILE A 15 -33.04 -2.83 10.33
CA ILE A 15 -31.78 -2.51 11.02
C ILE A 15 -31.84 -1.08 11.58
N GLN A 16 -32.34 -0.10 10.80
CA GLN A 16 -32.47 1.30 11.23
C GLN A 16 -33.42 1.47 12.44
N ASN A 17 -34.41 0.64 12.54
CA ASN A 17 -35.39 0.67 13.64
C ASN A 17 -35.03 -0.26 14.81
N ASP A 18 -33.89 -0.93 14.76
CA ASP A 18 -33.39 -1.79 15.85
C ASP A 18 -32.84 -0.94 16.98
N THR A 19 -33.56 -0.90 18.10
CA THR A 19 -33.18 -0.14 19.29
C THR A 19 -31.94 -0.68 20.02
N GLN A 20 -31.41 -1.84 19.62
CA GLN A 20 -30.18 -2.40 20.15
C GLN A 20 -28.94 -1.85 19.42
N ILE A 21 -29.13 -1.16 18.28
CA ILE A 21 -28.06 -0.53 17.50
C ILE A 21 -28.00 0.94 17.88
N GLU A 22 -26.93 1.33 18.53
CA GLU A 22 -26.71 2.73 18.93
C GLU A 22 -26.48 3.62 17.69
N ASP A 23 -27.02 4.84 17.70
CA ASP A 23 -26.85 5.83 16.61
C ASP A 23 -25.40 6.12 16.27
N GLU A 24 -24.48 5.97 17.23
CA GLU A 24 -23.03 6.16 17.04
C GLU A 24 -22.42 5.15 16.03
N ILE A 25 -23.00 3.94 15.91
CA ILE A 25 -22.53 2.93 14.96
C ILE A 25 -22.70 3.43 13.52
N TRP A 26 -23.81 4.15 13.24
CA TRP A 26 -24.09 4.68 11.91
C TRP A 26 -23.20 5.85 11.50
N LYS A 27 -22.54 6.48 12.47
CA LYS A 27 -21.57 7.57 12.25
C LYS A 27 -20.16 7.07 12.10
N ASN A 28 -19.93 5.77 12.30
CA ASN A 28 -18.60 5.18 12.22
C ASN A 28 -18.20 4.97 10.76
N ASP A 29 -17.04 5.50 10.37
CA ASP A 29 -16.48 5.34 9.02
C ASP A 29 -16.25 3.87 8.64
N ASP A 30 -16.07 3.00 9.64
CA ASP A 30 -15.79 1.58 9.48
C ASP A 30 -17.01 0.75 9.05
N ILE A 31 -18.23 1.31 9.12
CA ILE A 31 -19.47 0.56 8.88
C ILE A 31 -19.52 -0.08 7.49
N LEU A 32 -19.09 0.64 6.47
CA LEU A 32 -19.04 0.13 5.09
C LEU A 32 -18.07 -1.05 4.97
N GLY A 33 -16.93 -0.97 5.64
CA GLY A 33 -15.94 -2.04 5.70
C GLY A 33 -16.45 -3.28 6.40
N TRP A 34 -17.13 -3.14 7.55
CA TRP A 34 -17.73 -4.26 8.29
C TRP A 34 -18.83 -4.96 7.50
N LEU A 35 -19.70 -4.18 6.82
CA LEU A 35 -20.76 -4.74 5.97
C LEU A 35 -20.16 -5.54 4.81
N TYR A 36 -19.10 -5.01 4.19
CA TYR A 36 -18.41 -5.68 3.10
C TYR A 36 -17.71 -6.97 3.56
N GLU A 37 -17.00 -6.94 4.70
CA GLU A 37 -16.39 -8.14 5.30
C GLU A 37 -17.46 -9.21 5.60
N SER A 38 -18.56 -8.81 6.23
CA SER A 38 -19.67 -9.72 6.58
C SER A 38 -20.27 -10.37 5.34
N TYR A 39 -20.50 -9.60 4.28
CA TYR A 39 -21.00 -10.12 2.99
C TYR A 39 -20.05 -11.15 2.38
N ASN A 40 -18.74 -10.91 2.45
CA ASN A 40 -17.76 -11.81 1.85
C ASN A 40 -17.45 -13.04 2.72
N ASN A 41 -17.69 -12.99 4.02
CA ASN A 41 -17.46 -14.14 4.92
C ASN A 41 -18.22 -15.39 4.50
N ALA A 42 -19.46 -15.27 4.02
CA ALA A 42 -20.25 -16.40 3.52
C ALA A 42 -19.59 -17.02 2.27
N LYS A 43 -19.12 -16.20 1.34
CA LYS A 43 -18.43 -16.65 0.12
C LYS A 43 -17.07 -17.28 0.46
N LYS A 44 -16.34 -16.68 1.41
CA LYS A 44 -15.05 -17.18 1.91
C LYS A 44 -15.20 -18.58 2.51
N GLN A 45 -16.28 -18.82 3.28
CA GLN A 45 -16.54 -20.13 3.86
C GLN A 45 -16.84 -21.17 2.77
N ALA A 46 -17.73 -20.83 1.80
CA ALA A 46 -18.03 -21.71 0.69
C ALA A 46 -16.78 -22.07 -0.14
N PHE A 47 -15.87 -21.12 -0.36
CA PHE A 47 -14.62 -21.37 -1.05
C PHE A 47 -13.68 -22.28 -0.23
N LYS A 48 -13.56 -22.08 1.08
CA LYS A 48 -12.78 -22.98 1.94
C LYS A 48 -13.30 -24.42 1.91
N ASP A 49 -14.61 -24.60 1.87
CA ASP A 49 -15.26 -25.91 1.86
C ASP A 49 -15.03 -26.63 0.53
N SER A 50 -14.86 -25.90 -0.59
CA SER A 50 -14.56 -26.49 -1.91
C SER A 50 -13.16 -27.08 -2.01
N LYS A 51 -12.21 -26.64 -1.17
CA LYS A 51 -10.78 -27.01 -1.21
C LYS A 51 -10.08 -26.70 -2.53
N ASP A 52 -10.63 -25.79 -3.31
CA ASP A 52 -10.02 -25.35 -4.57
C ASP A 52 -8.74 -24.55 -4.32
N LYS A 53 -7.85 -24.55 -5.31
CA LYS A 53 -6.66 -23.70 -5.28
C LYS A 53 -7.06 -22.24 -5.52
N THR A 54 -6.27 -21.33 -4.96
CA THR A 54 -6.47 -19.89 -5.10
C THR A 54 -5.98 -19.43 -6.45
N GLU A 55 -6.90 -19.19 -7.35
CA GLU A 55 -6.66 -18.44 -8.58
C GLU A 55 -6.93 -16.94 -8.35
N TYR A 56 -6.57 -16.13 -9.31
CA TYR A 56 -6.66 -14.68 -9.24
C TYR A 56 -8.06 -14.17 -8.83
N ASP A 57 -9.13 -14.81 -9.28
CA ASP A 57 -10.53 -14.45 -8.98
C ASP A 57 -10.95 -14.77 -7.53
N LYS A 58 -10.14 -15.54 -6.80
CA LYS A 58 -10.38 -15.92 -5.40
C LYS A 58 -9.45 -15.22 -4.40
N VAL A 59 -8.40 -14.54 -4.89
CA VAL A 59 -7.45 -13.85 -4.02
C VAL A 59 -8.15 -12.84 -3.12
N SER A 60 -9.04 -12.02 -3.68
CA SER A 60 -9.81 -11.03 -2.93
C SER A 60 -10.70 -11.67 -1.86
N LEU A 61 -11.32 -12.82 -2.14
CA LEU A 61 -12.18 -13.53 -1.17
C LEU A 61 -11.41 -14.09 0.03
N GLN A 62 -10.20 -14.61 -0.21
CA GLN A 62 -9.40 -15.20 0.87
C GLN A 62 -8.78 -14.16 1.79
N SER A 63 -8.41 -13.03 1.25
CA SER A 63 -7.57 -12.03 1.91
C SER A 63 -8.32 -10.95 2.66
N GLN A 64 -9.62 -10.88 2.51
CA GLN A 64 -10.41 -9.82 3.16
C GLN A 64 -10.51 -10.04 4.67
N VAL A 65 -9.63 -9.35 5.38
CA VAL A 65 -9.69 -9.17 6.82
C VAL A 65 -9.73 -7.66 7.07
N TYR A 66 -10.81 -7.20 7.68
CA TYR A 66 -10.95 -5.79 8.01
C TYR A 66 -9.84 -5.35 8.96
N THR A 67 -9.10 -4.30 8.59
CA THR A 67 -8.03 -3.75 9.42
C THR A 67 -8.63 -2.81 10.47
N PRO A 68 -8.52 -3.11 11.78
CA PRO A 68 -9.06 -2.25 12.82
C PRO A 68 -8.48 -0.84 12.79
N LYS A 69 -9.29 0.14 13.11
CA LYS A 69 -8.93 1.56 13.05
C LYS A 69 -7.62 1.87 13.78
N TRP A 70 -7.40 1.34 14.98
CA TRP A 70 -6.18 1.58 15.75
C TRP A 70 -4.89 1.07 15.05
N VAL A 71 -4.97 -0.02 14.26
CA VAL A 71 -3.86 -0.53 13.42
C VAL A 71 -3.57 0.43 12.28
N VAL A 72 -4.65 0.89 11.61
CA VAL A 72 -4.55 1.90 10.54
C VAL A 72 -3.95 3.19 11.07
N GLU A 73 -4.43 3.68 12.22
CA GLU A 73 -3.90 4.86 12.91
C GLU A 73 -2.41 4.71 13.20
N PHE A 74 -2.00 3.60 13.81
CA PHE A 74 -0.58 3.34 14.10
C PHE A 74 0.26 3.38 12.82
N LEU A 75 -0.17 2.70 11.76
CA LEU A 75 0.60 2.58 10.52
C LEU A 75 0.67 3.90 9.75
N VAL A 76 -0.44 4.61 9.60
CA VAL A 76 -0.49 5.87 8.85
C VAL A 76 0.18 7.01 9.63
N ASN A 77 -0.01 7.09 10.94
CA ASN A 77 0.67 8.11 11.76
C ASN A 77 2.18 7.94 11.73
N ASN A 78 2.68 6.69 11.82
CA ASN A 78 4.11 6.42 11.82
C ASN A 78 4.74 6.34 10.41
N SER A 79 3.95 6.46 9.36
CA SER A 79 4.44 6.60 7.98
C SER A 79 4.20 8.02 7.45
N LEU A 80 2.97 8.39 7.11
CA LEU A 80 2.63 9.71 6.58
C LEU A 80 2.89 10.82 7.60
N GLY A 81 2.41 10.66 8.83
CA GLY A 81 2.61 11.66 9.89
C GLY A 81 4.08 11.87 10.23
N LYS A 82 4.87 10.76 10.30
CA LYS A 82 6.32 10.85 10.52
C LYS A 82 7.05 11.51 9.34
N LEU A 83 6.70 11.15 8.10
CA LEU A 83 7.26 11.77 6.90
C LEU A 83 7.03 13.29 6.90
N TYR A 84 5.84 13.74 7.31
CA TYR A 84 5.54 15.15 7.45
C TYR A 84 6.41 15.82 8.52
N LEU A 85 6.60 15.20 9.70
CA LEU A 85 7.47 15.72 10.75
C LEU A 85 8.95 15.75 10.35
N GLU A 86 9.40 14.88 9.46
CA GLU A 86 10.76 14.93 8.91
C GLU A 86 11.01 16.21 8.08
N MET A 87 9.95 16.81 7.52
CA MET A 87 9.98 18.11 6.84
C MET A 87 9.70 19.28 7.80
N TYR A 88 8.77 19.08 8.74
CA TYR A 88 8.26 20.10 9.66
C TYR A 88 8.32 19.65 11.13
N PRO A 89 9.53 19.50 11.73
CA PRO A 89 9.72 18.95 13.09
C PRO A 89 9.09 19.82 14.18
N ASN A 90 8.82 21.09 13.89
CA ASN A 90 8.18 22.03 14.81
C ASN A 90 6.65 22.00 14.75
N SER A 91 6.07 21.20 13.85
CA SER A 91 4.62 21.07 13.73
C SER A 91 3.96 20.57 15.02
N ASN A 92 2.77 21.09 15.31
CA ASN A 92 1.95 20.67 16.44
C ASN A 92 1.29 19.29 16.24
N ILE A 93 1.36 18.73 15.05
CA ILE A 93 0.86 17.37 14.73
C ILE A 93 1.44 16.33 15.70
N LYS A 94 2.72 16.43 16.07
CA LYS A 94 3.37 15.53 17.03
C LYS A 94 2.69 15.47 18.40
N ASN A 95 1.95 16.50 18.78
CA ASN A 95 1.25 16.57 20.07
C ASN A 95 -0.18 15.99 19.98
N ARG A 96 -0.75 15.94 18.78
CA ARG A 96 -2.10 15.43 18.54
C ARG A 96 -2.12 13.96 18.11
N TYR A 97 -1.06 13.52 17.45
CA TYR A 97 -0.91 12.17 16.93
C TYR A 97 0.25 11.43 17.60
N LYS A 98 0.05 10.17 17.91
CA LYS A 98 1.08 9.31 18.48
C LYS A 98 2.05 8.88 17.36
N ILE A 99 3.22 9.53 17.27
CA ILE A 99 4.23 9.28 16.23
C ILE A 99 5.56 8.92 16.92
N ALA A 100 6.00 7.69 16.73
CA ALA A 100 7.23 7.18 17.28
C ALA A 100 8.47 7.82 16.63
N ASN A 101 9.50 8.05 17.46
CA ASN A 101 10.78 8.60 16.98
C ASN A 101 10.59 9.90 16.16
N ALA A 102 9.66 10.78 16.59
CA ALA A 102 9.43 12.06 15.94
C ALA A 102 10.74 12.88 15.88
N PRO A 103 11.15 13.36 14.69
CA PRO A 103 12.41 14.08 14.53
C PRO A 103 12.38 15.43 15.25
N GLN A 104 13.55 15.90 15.68
CA GLN A 104 13.73 17.19 16.34
C GLN A 104 14.26 18.27 15.37
N THR A 105 14.82 17.85 14.25
CA THR A 105 15.36 18.69 13.19
C THR A 105 14.86 18.21 11.84
N ASN A 106 14.98 19.05 10.80
CA ASN A 106 14.63 18.64 9.43
C ASN A 106 15.53 17.50 8.98
N GLU A 107 14.93 16.38 8.64
CA GLU A 107 15.61 15.18 8.12
C GLU A 107 15.32 14.95 6.63
N ARG A 108 14.44 15.78 6.05
CA ARG A 108 13.97 15.67 4.66
C ARG A 108 13.80 17.05 4.03
N ASN A 109 14.09 17.16 2.73
CA ASN A 109 13.75 18.33 1.96
C ASN A 109 12.24 18.56 1.97
N ILE A 110 11.83 19.83 2.08
CA ILE A 110 10.42 20.21 2.02
C ILE A 110 9.88 19.93 0.62
N LYS A 111 8.76 19.22 0.58
CA LYS A 111 7.96 18.94 -0.61
C LYS A 111 6.57 19.53 -0.40
N PRO A 112 5.97 20.24 -1.40
CA PRO A 112 4.62 20.75 -1.27
C PRO A 112 3.63 19.63 -0.91
N LEU A 113 2.70 19.90 0.02
CA LEU A 113 1.83 18.86 0.55
C LEU A 113 0.95 18.22 -0.54
N HIS A 114 0.53 18.98 -1.55
CA HIS A 114 -0.24 18.47 -2.69
C HIS A 114 0.56 17.56 -3.65
N GLU A 115 1.87 17.46 -3.47
CA GLU A 115 2.72 16.52 -4.21
C GLU A 115 3.00 15.23 -3.44
N ILE A 116 2.71 15.21 -2.13
CA ILE A 116 2.89 14.01 -1.30
C ILE A 116 1.79 13.01 -1.62
N LYS A 117 2.18 11.79 -1.99
CA LYS A 117 1.25 10.74 -2.40
C LYS A 117 1.33 9.51 -1.52
N LEU A 118 0.16 9.01 -1.12
CA LEU A 118 0.01 7.73 -0.45
C LEU A 118 -0.73 6.75 -1.36
N ILE A 119 -0.23 5.52 -1.46
CA ILE A 119 -0.91 4.42 -2.14
C ILE A 119 -1.20 3.27 -1.18
N ASP A 120 -2.38 2.66 -1.37
CA ASP A 120 -2.67 1.31 -0.92
C ASP A 120 -2.89 0.42 -2.15
N PRO A 121 -1.95 -0.48 -2.49
CA PRO A 121 -2.03 -1.31 -3.68
C PRO A 121 -2.96 -2.54 -3.53
N ALA A 122 -3.61 -2.71 -2.38
CA ALA A 122 -4.63 -3.73 -2.07
C ALA A 122 -5.68 -3.13 -1.12
N CYS A 123 -6.30 -2.00 -1.53
CA CYS A 123 -6.97 -1.10 -0.61
C CYS A 123 -8.30 -1.61 -0.05
N GLY A 124 -8.87 -2.66 -0.63
CA GLY A 124 -10.19 -3.15 -0.21
C GLY A 124 -11.24 -2.04 -0.21
N SER A 125 -12.02 -1.97 0.85
CA SER A 125 -13.02 -0.90 1.07
C SER A 125 -12.42 0.46 1.51
N GLY A 126 -11.09 0.61 1.51
CA GLY A 126 -10.40 1.89 1.65
C GLY A 126 -10.05 2.32 3.07
N ASN A 127 -9.95 1.41 4.05
CA ASN A 127 -9.69 1.78 5.46
C ASN A 127 -8.45 2.66 5.65
N PHE A 128 -7.33 2.31 5.02
CA PHE A 128 -6.13 3.15 5.05
C PHE A 128 -6.35 4.50 4.37
N LEU A 129 -7.07 4.51 3.26
CA LEU A 129 -7.33 5.72 2.48
C LEU A 129 -8.24 6.70 3.23
N LEU A 130 -9.27 6.17 3.90
CA LEU A 130 -10.20 6.98 4.70
C LEU A 130 -9.49 7.66 5.87
N TYR A 131 -8.65 6.94 6.58
CA TYR A 131 -7.86 7.53 7.67
C TYR A 131 -6.76 8.48 7.16
N ALA A 132 -6.10 8.11 6.05
CA ALA A 132 -5.13 9.00 5.41
C ALA A 132 -5.76 10.31 4.96
N TYR A 133 -7.03 10.30 4.51
CA TYR A 133 -7.78 11.51 4.20
C TYR A 133 -7.87 12.44 5.42
N ASP A 134 -8.25 11.91 6.58
CA ASP A 134 -8.37 12.71 7.80
C ASP A 134 -7.00 13.29 8.22
N LEU A 135 -5.96 12.48 8.17
CA LEU A 135 -4.61 12.95 8.50
C LEU A 135 -4.14 14.03 7.51
N PHE A 136 -4.31 13.82 6.19
CA PHE A 136 -3.97 14.85 5.20
C PHE A 136 -4.73 16.16 5.43
N TYR A 137 -6.01 16.09 5.78
CA TYR A 137 -6.79 17.29 6.10
C TYR A 137 -6.16 18.07 7.25
N GLU A 138 -5.77 17.39 8.32
CA GLU A 138 -5.07 17.99 9.46
C GLU A 138 -3.68 18.54 9.08
N LEU A 139 -2.95 17.87 8.18
CA LEU A 139 -1.66 18.36 7.68
C LEU A 139 -1.83 19.65 6.85
N TYR A 140 -2.87 19.74 6.01
CA TYR A 140 -3.17 20.98 5.27
C TYR A 140 -3.57 22.10 6.22
N MET A 141 -4.39 21.83 7.22
CA MET A 141 -4.73 22.83 8.23
C MET A 141 -3.50 23.30 9.00
N ASP A 142 -2.60 22.38 9.38
CA ASP A 142 -1.33 22.73 10.02
C ASP A 142 -0.44 23.62 9.11
N GLN A 143 -0.44 23.37 7.81
CA GLN A 143 0.27 24.22 6.83
C GLN A 143 -0.29 25.64 6.77
N ILE A 144 -1.62 25.78 6.78
CA ILE A 144 -2.30 27.08 6.81
C ILE A 144 -2.03 27.80 8.12
N ASP A 145 -2.24 27.13 9.25
CA ASP A 145 -2.24 27.76 10.57
C ASP A 145 -0.83 28.08 11.09
N ASN A 146 0.19 27.28 10.73
CA ASN A 146 1.51 27.34 11.36
C ASN A 146 2.67 27.61 10.39
N PHE A 147 2.44 27.52 9.06
CA PHE A 147 3.52 27.64 8.07
C PHE A 147 3.19 28.61 6.93
N ASP A 148 2.14 29.43 7.06
CA ASP A 148 1.69 30.45 6.11
C ASP A 148 1.56 29.92 4.66
N ALA A 149 1.16 28.65 4.50
CA ALA A 149 1.01 28.05 3.19
C ALA A 149 -0.23 28.59 2.46
N ASP A 150 -0.10 28.81 1.16
CA ASP A 150 -1.16 29.36 0.30
C ASP A 150 -2.15 28.28 -0.14
N TYR A 151 -2.86 27.68 0.83
CA TYR A 151 -3.98 26.77 0.59
C TYR A 151 -5.27 27.39 1.12
N GLU A 152 -6.38 27.19 0.41
CA GLU A 152 -7.71 27.55 0.92
C GLU A 152 -8.40 26.32 1.51
N GLU A 153 -8.91 26.43 2.74
CA GLU A 153 -9.59 25.33 3.44
C GLU A 153 -10.67 24.67 2.57
N LYS A 154 -11.44 25.46 1.81
CA LYS A 154 -12.48 24.95 0.91
C LYS A 154 -11.96 24.01 -0.18
N ASP A 155 -10.68 24.10 -0.56
CA ASP A 155 -10.08 23.31 -1.63
C ASP A 155 -9.37 22.06 -1.13
N ILE A 156 -9.10 21.96 0.17
CA ILE A 156 -8.43 20.82 0.80
C ILE A 156 -9.08 19.47 0.44
N PRO A 157 -10.41 19.28 0.54
CA PRO A 157 -11.03 18.00 0.20
C PRO A 157 -10.73 17.54 -1.24
N LYS A 158 -10.71 18.49 -2.17
CA LYS A 158 -10.38 18.21 -3.57
C LYS A 158 -8.89 17.91 -3.75
N LEU A 159 -8.01 18.67 -3.12
CA LEU A 159 -6.56 18.45 -3.17
C LEU A 159 -6.21 17.04 -2.66
N ILE A 160 -6.80 16.61 -1.55
CA ILE A 160 -6.54 15.29 -0.98
C ILE A 160 -6.96 14.19 -1.96
N ILE A 161 -8.18 14.24 -2.49
CA ILE A 161 -8.73 13.18 -3.34
C ILE A 161 -8.00 13.13 -4.69
N GLU A 162 -7.74 14.29 -5.31
CA GLU A 162 -7.18 14.33 -6.67
C GLU A 162 -5.65 14.19 -6.70
N ASN A 163 -4.95 14.46 -5.59
CA ASN A 163 -3.49 14.48 -5.59
C ASN A 163 -2.83 13.51 -4.61
N ASN A 164 -3.39 13.35 -3.40
CA ASN A 164 -2.67 12.69 -2.31
C ASN A 164 -2.99 11.21 -2.15
N ILE A 165 -4.24 10.81 -2.37
CA ILE A 165 -4.74 9.47 -2.07
C ILE A 165 -4.86 8.64 -3.34
N CYS A 166 -4.21 7.46 -3.34
CA CYS A 166 -4.26 6.51 -4.42
C CYS A 166 -4.58 5.11 -3.88
N GLY A 167 -5.39 4.35 -4.62
CA GLY A 167 -5.76 2.99 -4.22
C GLY A 167 -6.01 2.08 -5.42
N ILE A 168 -5.63 0.81 -5.28
CA ILE A 168 -5.88 -0.22 -6.29
C ILE A 168 -6.43 -1.46 -5.56
N ASP A 169 -7.44 -2.10 -6.13
CA ASP A 169 -7.91 -3.41 -5.70
C ASP A 169 -8.37 -4.25 -6.90
N LEU A 170 -8.48 -5.57 -6.72
CA LEU A 170 -9.06 -6.48 -7.72
C LEU A 170 -10.59 -6.45 -7.71
N ASP A 171 -11.21 -6.13 -6.57
CA ASP A 171 -12.67 -6.17 -6.41
C ASP A 171 -13.30 -4.79 -6.66
N ASP A 172 -14.03 -4.67 -7.77
CA ASP A 172 -14.74 -3.45 -8.14
C ASP A 172 -15.72 -2.97 -7.06
N ARG A 173 -16.36 -3.88 -6.34
CA ARG A 173 -17.29 -3.53 -5.24
C ARG A 173 -16.56 -2.89 -4.07
N ALA A 174 -15.34 -3.36 -3.76
CA ALA A 174 -14.49 -2.75 -2.75
C ALA A 174 -14.13 -1.32 -3.12
N ILE A 175 -13.76 -1.11 -4.38
CA ILE A 175 -13.42 0.21 -4.92
C ILE A 175 -14.61 1.16 -4.90
N GLN A 176 -15.82 0.67 -5.23
CA GLN A 176 -17.03 1.49 -5.12
C GLN A 176 -17.27 1.96 -3.68
N LEU A 177 -17.07 1.08 -2.68
CA LEU A 177 -17.20 1.44 -1.27
C LEU A 177 -16.10 2.40 -0.81
N ALA A 178 -14.86 2.18 -1.19
CA ALA A 178 -13.75 3.10 -0.90
C ALA A 178 -14.00 4.50 -1.47
N THR A 179 -14.43 4.56 -2.72
CA THR A 179 -14.78 5.81 -3.41
C THR A 179 -15.96 6.52 -2.74
N LEU A 180 -17.00 5.76 -2.37
CA LEU A 180 -18.16 6.30 -1.63
C LEU A 180 -17.74 6.87 -0.28
N GLY A 181 -16.91 6.13 0.49
CA GLY A 181 -16.43 6.59 1.78
C GLY A 181 -15.61 7.89 1.67
N LEU A 182 -14.69 7.96 0.72
CA LEU A 182 -13.92 9.18 0.44
C LEU A 182 -14.82 10.35 -0.01
N TYR A 183 -15.83 10.08 -0.84
CA TYR A 183 -16.80 11.09 -1.25
C TYR A 183 -17.61 11.63 -0.06
N ILE A 184 -18.04 10.75 0.86
CA ILE A 184 -18.74 11.14 2.09
C ILE A 184 -17.85 12.07 2.93
N LYS A 185 -16.57 11.71 3.16
CA LYS A 185 -15.63 12.56 3.89
C LYS A 185 -15.44 13.93 3.23
N ALA A 186 -15.28 13.95 1.91
CA ALA A 186 -15.19 15.23 1.19
C ALA A 186 -16.45 16.09 1.35
N LYS A 187 -17.63 15.47 1.34
CA LYS A 187 -18.92 16.13 1.58
C LYS A 187 -19.11 16.62 3.01
N GLN A 188 -18.58 15.92 4.00
CA GLN A 188 -18.59 16.37 5.40
C GLN A 188 -17.81 17.68 5.57
N ASN A 189 -16.64 17.78 4.92
CA ASN A 189 -15.82 19.00 4.97
C ASN A 189 -16.34 20.10 4.02
N ARG A 190 -16.88 19.75 2.84
CA ARG A 190 -17.43 20.72 1.87
C ARG A 190 -18.69 20.19 1.20
N ARG A 191 -19.86 20.55 1.71
CA ARG A 191 -21.16 20.06 1.20
C ARG A 191 -21.42 20.33 -0.30
N THR A 192 -20.85 21.38 -0.85
CA THR A 192 -21.05 21.80 -2.26
C THR A 192 -20.07 21.15 -3.23
N ILE A 193 -19.13 20.32 -2.76
CA ILE A 193 -18.11 19.71 -3.61
C ILE A 193 -18.74 18.77 -4.65
N THR A 194 -18.32 18.89 -5.89
CA THR A 194 -18.75 18.05 -7.02
C THR A 194 -17.57 17.82 -7.97
N ASN A 195 -17.73 16.91 -8.91
CA ASN A 195 -16.78 16.63 -9.99
C ASN A 195 -15.37 16.27 -9.48
N LEU A 196 -15.29 15.38 -8.49
CA LEU A 196 -14.04 14.86 -7.98
C LEU A 196 -13.49 13.77 -8.90
N LYS A 197 -12.18 13.81 -9.14
CA LYS A 197 -11.44 12.75 -9.83
C LYS A 197 -10.73 11.88 -8.78
N PHE A 198 -11.18 10.63 -8.66
CA PHE A 198 -10.57 9.69 -7.72
C PHE A 198 -9.39 8.95 -8.38
N ASN A 199 -8.30 8.80 -7.63
CA ASN A 199 -7.18 7.93 -7.98
C ASN A 199 -7.33 6.57 -7.25
N VAL A 200 -8.55 6.07 -7.15
CA VAL A 200 -8.91 4.79 -6.52
C VAL A 200 -9.64 3.98 -7.57
N ILE A 201 -9.06 2.84 -7.97
CA ILE A 201 -9.53 2.11 -9.14
C ILE A 201 -9.46 0.59 -8.96
N SER A 202 -10.46 -0.09 -9.52
CA SER A 202 -10.42 -1.54 -9.71
C SER A 202 -9.54 -1.90 -10.89
N SER A 203 -8.78 -2.98 -10.76
CA SER A 203 -8.10 -3.59 -11.89
C SER A 203 -8.99 -4.56 -12.67
N ASP A 204 -10.20 -4.85 -12.19
CA ASP A 204 -11.22 -5.62 -12.90
C ASP A 204 -11.94 -4.73 -13.92
N PHE A 205 -11.20 -4.22 -14.88
CA PHE A 205 -11.73 -3.46 -15.99
C PHE A 205 -11.66 -4.28 -17.30
N PHE A 206 -12.70 -4.13 -18.12
CA PHE A 206 -12.65 -4.64 -19.49
C PHE A 206 -11.70 -3.79 -20.33
N LEU A 207 -10.65 -4.41 -20.85
CA LEU A 207 -9.74 -3.76 -21.78
C LEU A 207 -10.13 -4.17 -23.21
N PRO A 208 -10.53 -3.23 -24.07
CA PRO A 208 -10.77 -3.51 -25.49
C PRO A 208 -9.47 -3.94 -26.17
N ASP A 209 -9.56 -4.63 -27.31
CA ASP A 209 -8.37 -4.92 -28.11
C ASP A 209 -7.72 -3.63 -28.61
N PHE A 210 -6.38 -3.62 -28.70
CA PHE A 210 -5.64 -2.40 -29.07
C PHE A 210 -6.11 -1.83 -30.40
N GLU A 211 -6.42 -2.68 -31.37
CA GLU A 211 -6.92 -2.25 -32.69
C GLU A 211 -8.25 -1.47 -32.60
N GLU A 212 -9.11 -1.74 -31.59
CA GLU A 212 -10.36 -1.00 -31.40
C GLU A 212 -10.14 0.42 -30.87
N VAL A 213 -9.03 0.63 -30.15
CA VAL A 213 -8.69 1.93 -29.54
C VAL A 213 -7.53 2.65 -30.22
N LYS A 214 -6.89 2.02 -31.19
CA LYS A 214 -5.71 2.52 -31.91
C LYS A 214 -5.93 3.93 -32.48
N GLU A 215 -7.10 4.18 -33.05
CA GLU A 215 -7.47 5.49 -33.59
C GLU A 215 -7.40 6.61 -32.53
N ILE A 216 -7.63 6.29 -31.25
CA ILE A 216 -7.51 7.24 -30.13
C ILE A 216 -6.07 7.77 -30.05
N PHE A 217 -5.10 6.87 -30.19
CA PHE A 217 -3.69 7.18 -30.05
C PHE A 217 -3.05 7.72 -31.33
N GLU A 218 -3.50 7.28 -32.50
CA GLU A 218 -3.04 7.78 -33.79
C GLU A 218 -3.39 9.26 -34.02
N THR A 219 -4.53 9.71 -33.50
CA THR A 219 -4.98 11.11 -33.58
C THR A 219 -4.45 11.99 -32.45
N SER A 220 -3.62 11.45 -31.58
CA SER A 220 -3.05 12.11 -30.42
C SER A 220 -1.74 12.86 -30.73
N ASN A 221 -1.26 13.63 -29.74
CA ASN A 221 0.05 14.29 -29.81
C ASN A 221 1.22 13.34 -29.43
N LEU A 222 1.00 12.03 -29.40
CA LEU A 222 2.03 11.04 -29.14
C LEU A 222 2.97 10.90 -30.34
N THR A 223 4.26 10.80 -30.08
CA THR A 223 5.25 10.43 -31.10
C THR A 223 5.05 8.96 -31.53
N SER A 224 5.56 8.58 -32.69
CA SER A 224 5.49 7.19 -33.17
C SER A 224 6.11 6.18 -32.18
N GLU A 225 7.17 6.57 -31.47
CA GLU A 225 7.80 5.73 -30.45
C GLU A 225 6.92 5.61 -29.19
N GLN A 226 6.23 6.67 -28.80
CA GLN A 226 5.26 6.64 -27.71
C GLN A 226 4.02 5.81 -28.06
N GLN A 227 3.52 5.91 -29.29
CA GLN A 227 2.42 5.05 -29.77
C GLN A 227 2.79 3.57 -29.74
N LYS A 228 4.00 3.22 -30.19
CA LYS A 228 4.49 1.84 -30.10
C LYS A 228 4.66 1.39 -28.64
N LEU A 229 5.09 2.26 -27.76
CA LEU A 229 5.15 1.94 -26.32
C LEU A 229 3.75 1.63 -25.76
N VAL A 230 2.72 2.41 -26.14
CA VAL A 230 1.34 2.13 -25.72
C VAL A 230 0.87 0.77 -26.22
N GLU A 231 1.13 0.44 -27.48
CA GLU A 231 0.80 -0.88 -28.07
C GLU A 231 1.47 -2.02 -27.29
N ASP A 232 2.78 -1.92 -27.03
CA ASP A 232 3.56 -2.94 -26.32
C ASP A 232 3.08 -3.16 -24.87
N ILE A 233 2.64 -2.10 -24.16
CA ILE A 233 2.15 -2.20 -22.77
C ILE A 233 0.67 -2.57 -22.69
N TRP A 234 -0.10 -2.39 -23.78
CA TRP A 234 -1.53 -2.67 -23.79
C TRP A 234 -1.81 -4.16 -23.57
N ASP A 235 -1.00 -5.03 -24.15
CA ASP A 235 -1.10 -6.46 -23.91
C ASP A 235 -0.77 -6.85 -22.45
N ASP A 236 0.19 -6.17 -21.85
CA ASP A 236 0.49 -6.37 -20.41
C ASP A 236 -0.66 -5.93 -19.52
N LEU A 237 -1.38 -4.85 -19.89
CA LEU A 237 -2.58 -4.39 -19.18
C LEU A 237 -3.70 -5.45 -19.19
N LYS A 238 -3.78 -6.30 -20.21
CA LYS A 238 -4.73 -7.43 -20.25
C LYS A 238 -4.58 -8.39 -19.06
N TYR A 239 -3.42 -8.40 -18.39
CA TYR A 239 -3.19 -9.21 -17.19
C TYR A 239 -3.55 -8.47 -15.90
N ALA A 240 -3.85 -7.17 -15.95
CA ALA A 240 -4.15 -6.38 -14.75
C ALA A 240 -5.39 -6.91 -14.00
N TYR A 241 -6.43 -7.37 -14.73
CA TYR A 241 -7.61 -7.95 -14.11
C TYR A 241 -7.33 -9.25 -13.32
N LYS A 242 -6.23 -9.96 -13.66
CA LYS A 242 -5.80 -11.17 -12.95
C LYS A 242 -4.95 -10.87 -11.72
N PHE A 243 -4.03 -9.93 -11.83
CA PHE A 243 -2.94 -9.76 -10.86
C PHE A 243 -2.90 -8.39 -10.20
N GLY A 244 -3.83 -7.51 -10.56
CA GLY A 244 -3.99 -6.21 -9.93
C GLY A 244 -2.72 -5.38 -9.94
N SER A 245 -2.46 -4.74 -8.83
CA SER A 245 -1.27 -3.90 -8.62
C SER A 245 0.06 -4.66 -8.71
N LEU A 246 0.07 -5.99 -8.72
CA LEU A 246 1.28 -6.82 -8.83
C LEU A 246 1.89 -6.83 -10.24
N VAL A 247 1.18 -6.34 -11.26
CA VAL A 247 1.72 -6.23 -12.63
C VAL A 247 2.90 -5.26 -12.67
N LYS A 248 3.99 -5.65 -13.36
CA LYS A 248 5.23 -4.87 -13.46
C LYS A 248 5.31 -3.99 -14.71
N ILE A 249 4.20 -3.39 -15.08
CA ILE A 249 4.12 -2.52 -16.27
C ILE A 249 4.96 -1.26 -16.08
N GLY A 250 4.92 -0.67 -14.88
CA GLY A 250 5.70 0.54 -14.55
C GLY A 250 7.20 0.37 -14.79
N GLU A 251 7.78 -0.77 -14.39
CA GLU A 251 9.20 -1.07 -14.63
C GLU A 251 9.51 -1.21 -16.13
N LYS A 252 8.60 -1.80 -16.91
CA LYS A 252 8.76 -1.91 -18.37
C LYS A 252 8.71 -0.53 -19.04
N ILE A 253 7.77 0.33 -18.62
CA ILE A 253 7.68 1.71 -19.09
C ILE A 253 8.98 2.45 -18.77
N GLN A 254 9.43 2.38 -17.53
CA GLN A 254 10.66 3.02 -17.08
C GLN A 254 11.85 2.57 -17.92
N THR A 255 12.07 1.27 -18.08
CA THR A 255 13.18 0.72 -18.89
C THR A 255 13.10 1.16 -20.35
N LYS A 256 11.91 1.20 -20.95
CA LYS A 256 11.75 1.64 -22.34
C LYS A 256 11.95 3.14 -22.49
N VAL A 257 11.42 3.93 -21.58
CA VAL A 257 11.61 5.39 -21.56
C VAL A 257 13.09 5.72 -21.37
N GLU A 258 13.79 5.05 -20.46
CA GLU A 258 15.24 5.17 -20.30
C GLU A 258 15.99 4.81 -21.59
N SER A 259 15.57 3.76 -22.28
CA SER A 259 16.17 3.35 -23.56
C SER A 259 15.95 4.36 -24.68
N ILE A 260 14.75 4.93 -24.78
CA ILE A 260 14.41 5.99 -25.75
C ILE A 260 15.25 7.24 -25.43
N TYR A 261 15.32 7.59 -24.16
CA TYR A 261 16.10 8.69 -23.66
C TYR A 261 17.60 8.56 -23.98
N GLU A 262 18.21 7.40 -23.71
CA GLU A 262 19.62 7.10 -24.03
C GLU A 262 19.87 7.15 -25.55
N LYS A 263 18.88 6.74 -26.36
CA LYS A 263 18.98 6.80 -27.82
C LYS A 263 18.99 8.26 -28.31
N VAL A 264 18.04 9.08 -27.83
CA VAL A 264 17.99 10.50 -28.16
C VAL A 264 19.26 11.24 -27.74
N LYS A 265 19.81 10.91 -26.56
CA LYS A 265 21.08 11.44 -26.07
C LYS A 265 22.28 11.05 -26.94
N ARG A 266 22.32 9.85 -27.49
CA ARG A 266 23.37 9.38 -28.41
C ARG A 266 23.26 10.01 -29.80
N GLU A 267 22.06 10.23 -30.29
CA GLU A 267 21.78 10.81 -31.61
C GLU A 267 21.94 12.34 -31.63
N GLY A 268 21.71 13.00 -30.48
CA GLY A 268 21.94 14.43 -30.29
C GLY A 268 23.33 14.72 -29.74
N GLN A 269 24.36 14.61 -30.59
CA GLN A 269 25.75 14.93 -30.23
C GLN A 269 25.95 16.44 -29.94
N ASP A 270 25.46 16.90 -28.79
CA ASP A 270 25.92 18.16 -28.19
C ASP A 270 26.48 17.89 -26.80
N LEU A 271 27.76 18.17 -26.66
CA LEU A 271 28.65 17.81 -25.53
C LEU A 271 28.31 18.50 -24.19
N PHE A 272 27.20 19.23 -24.07
CA PHE A 272 26.93 20.09 -22.92
C PHE A 272 25.52 19.95 -22.28
N ASN A 273 24.66 19.06 -22.74
CA ASN A 273 23.40 18.82 -22.06
C ASN A 273 23.49 17.62 -21.12
N THR A 274 23.78 17.89 -19.86
CA THR A 274 23.41 17.03 -18.75
C THR A 274 21.89 17.00 -18.71
N VAL A 275 21.30 16.00 -19.33
CA VAL A 275 19.86 15.78 -19.23
C VAL A 275 19.58 15.29 -17.84
N ASP A 276 18.90 16.09 -17.08
CA ASP A 276 18.63 15.91 -15.65
C ASP A 276 17.51 14.88 -15.45
N ILE A 277 17.48 14.25 -14.28
CA ILE A 277 16.37 13.41 -13.80
C ILE A 277 15.03 14.14 -13.95
N GLN A 278 15.02 15.46 -13.88
CA GLN A 278 13.87 16.32 -14.13
C GLN A 278 13.26 16.16 -15.53
N ASP A 279 14.08 15.92 -16.56
CA ASP A 279 13.58 15.74 -17.94
C ASP A 279 12.90 14.39 -18.12
N TYR A 280 13.32 13.37 -17.38
CA TYR A 280 12.66 12.06 -17.34
C TYR A 280 11.26 12.17 -16.74
N TYR A 281 11.12 12.79 -15.56
CA TYR A 281 9.82 13.02 -14.92
C TYR A 281 8.89 13.87 -15.79
N LEU A 282 9.43 14.87 -16.46
CA LEU A 282 8.67 15.69 -17.39
C LEU A 282 8.20 14.89 -18.61
N PHE A 283 9.03 13.98 -19.12
CA PHE A 283 8.64 13.09 -20.22
C PHE A 283 7.52 12.14 -19.80
N GLU A 284 7.63 11.50 -18.65
CA GLU A 284 6.62 10.59 -18.11
C GLU A 284 5.28 11.33 -17.86
N GLN A 285 5.31 12.48 -17.22
CA GLN A 285 4.13 13.31 -17.01
C GLN A 285 3.49 13.74 -18.34
N THR A 286 4.31 14.12 -19.32
CA THR A 286 3.84 14.52 -20.65
C THR A 286 3.21 13.33 -21.38
N PHE A 287 3.79 12.15 -21.27
CA PHE A 287 3.26 10.92 -21.85
C PHE A 287 1.85 10.61 -21.30
N PHE A 288 1.66 10.57 -19.98
CA PHE A 288 0.35 10.32 -19.38
C PHE A 288 -0.65 11.43 -19.69
N LYS A 289 -0.24 12.69 -19.69
CA LYS A 289 -1.09 13.81 -20.08
C LYS A 289 -1.55 13.70 -21.53
N ASN A 290 -0.67 13.26 -22.43
CA ASN A 290 -1.01 13.06 -23.83
C ASN A 290 -1.98 11.88 -24.00
N LEU A 291 -1.81 10.80 -23.22
CA LEU A 291 -2.75 9.67 -23.18
C LEU A 291 -4.15 10.11 -22.72
N GLU A 292 -4.24 10.82 -21.60
CA GLU A 292 -5.50 11.36 -21.08
C GLU A 292 -6.17 12.30 -22.10
N SER A 293 -5.38 13.18 -22.73
CA SER A 293 -5.86 14.11 -23.75
C SER A 293 -6.37 13.40 -25.01
N ALA A 294 -5.73 12.29 -25.41
CA ALA A 294 -6.16 11.46 -26.52
C ALA A 294 -7.55 10.86 -26.28
N VAL A 295 -7.76 10.30 -25.09
CA VAL A 295 -9.06 9.73 -24.70
C VAL A 295 -10.14 10.80 -24.65
N GLN A 296 -9.87 11.96 -24.06
CA GLN A 296 -10.82 13.07 -23.99
C GLN A 296 -11.20 13.59 -25.38
N LYS A 297 -10.23 13.70 -26.29
CA LYS A 297 -10.46 14.13 -27.67
C LYS A 297 -11.33 13.13 -28.42
N TYR A 298 -11.07 11.85 -28.27
CA TYR A 298 -11.88 10.78 -28.85
C TYR A 298 -13.30 10.76 -28.29
N ALA A 299 -13.46 10.93 -26.97
CA ALA A 299 -14.75 11.06 -26.28
C ALA A 299 -15.61 12.18 -26.88
N SER A 300 -14.98 13.31 -27.21
CA SER A 300 -15.68 14.46 -27.79
C SER A 300 -16.08 14.24 -29.25
N SER A 301 -15.47 13.30 -29.96
CA SER A 301 -15.67 13.04 -31.39
C SER A 301 -16.62 11.89 -31.71
N LYS A 302 -16.79 10.93 -30.82
CA LYS A 302 -17.60 9.72 -31.03
C LYS A 302 -18.53 9.44 -29.84
N SER A 303 -19.75 8.97 -30.13
CA SER A 303 -20.79 8.70 -29.13
C SER A 303 -20.62 7.40 -28.33
N ASN A 304 -19.44 6.75 -28.34
CA ASN A 304 -19.22 5.50 -27.63
C ASN A 304 -18.61 5.77 -26.23
N SER A 305 -19.47 6.17 -25.28
CA SER A 305 -19.08 6.47 -23.89
C SER A 305 -18.43 5.26 -23.19
N PHE A 306 -18.90 4.05 -23.47
CA PHE A 306 -18.39 2.82 -22.82
C PHE A 306 -16.90 2.57 -23.10
N LEU A 307 -16.46 2.66 -24.38
CA LEU A 307 -15.04 2.48 -24.72
C LEU A 307 -14.16 3.58 -24.11
N VAL A 308 -14.69 4.79 -24.07
CA VAL A 308 -14.00 5.95 -23.46
C VAL A 308 -13.77 5.72 -21.98
N ASP A 309 -14.82 5.34 -21.25
CA ASP A 309 -14.75 5.12 -19.81
C ASP A 309 -13.75 3.99 -19.48
N LYS A 310 -13.84 2.88 -20.20
CA LYS A 310 -12.94 1.74 -19.99
C LYS A 310 -11.48 2.03 -20.37
N THR A 311 -11.25 2.81 -21.42
CA THR A 311 -9.90 3.27 -21.78
C THR A 311 -9.36 4.25 -20.73
N SER A 312 -10.20 5.11 -20.18
CA SER A 312 -9.85 6.04 -19.09
C SER A 312 -9.44 5.27 -17.82
N ASP A 313 -10.20 4.22 -17.46
CA ASP A 313 -9.88 3.36 -16.33
C ASP A 313 -8.51 2.69 -16.50
N ALA A 314 -8.25 2.12 -17.68
CA ALA A 314 -6.98 1.49 -18.00
C ALA A 314 -5.80 2.48 -17.92
N ILE A 315 -5.96 3.70 -18.41
CA ILE A 315 -4.92 4.75 -18.32
C ILE A 315 -4.71 5.18 -16.87
N THR A 316 -5.78 5.33 -16.09
CA THR A 316 -5.67 5.66 -14.66
C THR A 316 -4.92 4.56 -13.92
N PHE A 317 -5.27 3.31 -14.15
CA PHE A 317 -4.55 2.17 -13.58
C PHE A 317 -3.07 2.19 -13.98
N LEU A 318 -2.77 2.36 -15.26
CA LEU A 318 -1.42 2.42 -15.78
C LEU A 318 -0.59 3.52 -15.09
N LYS A 319 -1.16 4.70 -14.93
CA LYS A 319 -0.55 5.81 -14.21
C LYS A 319 -0.25 5.44 -12.75
N LEU A 320 -1.21 4.81 -12.05
CA LEU A 320 -1.04 4.43 -10.65
C LEU A 320 0.05 3.38 -10.44
N VAL A 321 0.21 2.41 -11.35
CA VAL A 321 1.23 1.37 -11.21
C VAL A 321 2.62 1.79 -11.69
N SER A 322 2.72 2.92 -12.40
CA SER A 322 3.98 3.45 -12.97
C SER A 322 4.61 4.53 -12.10
N GLN A 323 3.83 5.36 -11.43
CA GLN A 323 4.36 6.45 -10.60
C GLN A 323 4.94 5.95 -9.27
N LYS A 324 5.72 6.83 -8.60
CA LYS A 324 6.26 6.59 -7.27
C LYS A 324 5.47 7.34 -6.21
N TYR A 325 5.54 6.82 -4.98
CA TYR A 325 4.75 7.30 -3.84
C TYR A 325 5.65 7.58 -2.63
N ASP A 326 5.31 8.61 -1.88
CA ASP A 326 6.01 8.94 -0.64
C ASP A 326 5.70 7.92 0.46
N VAL A 327 4.48 7.35 0.44
CA VAL A 327 4.03 6.33 1.38
C VAL A 327 3.29 5.21 0.65
N ALA A 328 3.63 3.96 0.95
CA ALA A 328 2.84 2.79 0.58
C ALA A 328 2.31 2.10 1.83
N THR A 329 0.99 1.89 1.91
CA THR A 329 0.34 1.16 3.01
C THR A 329 -0.30 -0.10 2.48
N ALA A 330 -0.31 -1.20 3.24
CA ALA A 330 -1.06 -2.38 2.83
C ALA A 330 -1.40 -3.33 3.99
N ASN A 331 -2.59 -3.91 3.89
CA ASN A 331 -2.94 -5.19 4.50
C ASN A 331 -3.14 -6.21 3.36
N PRO A 332 -2.05 -6.83 2.85
CA PRO A 332 -2.11 -7.66 1.65
C PRO A 332 -2.73 -9.03 1.90
N PRO A 333 -3.07 -9.79 0.83
CA PRO A 333 -3.48 -11.18 0.96
C PRO A 333 -2.38 -12.07 1.61
N TYR A 334 -2.80 -13.09 2.40
CA TYR A 334 -1.88 -13.99 3.14
C TYR A 334 -1.76 -15.40 2.54
N THR A 335 -2.16 -15.60 1.30
CA THR A 335 -2.15 -16.91 0.63
C THR A 335 -0.73 -17.45 0.47
N ASP A 336 -0.51 -18.67 0.94
CA ASP A 336 0.77 -19.37 0.78
C ASP A 336 0.92 -19.91 -0.66
N SER A 337 2.16 -20.01 -1.13
CA SER A 337 2.47 -20.47 -2.49
C SER A 337 2.05 -21.91 -2.77
N SER A 338 1.87 -22.73 -1.73
CA SER A 338 1.31 -24.08 -1.85
C SER A 338 -0.16 -24.09 -2.27
N ASP A 339 -0.87 -22.98 -2.02
CA ASP A 339 -2.29 -22.82 -2.34
C ASP A 339 -2.55 -22.03 -3.63
N PHE A 340 -1.51 -21.55 -4.31
CA PHE A 340 -1.65 -20.89 -5.60
C PHE A 340 -2.18 -21.85 -6.68
N GLY A 341 -3.10 -21.37 -7.48
CA GLY A 341 -3.47 -22.00 -8.74
C GLY A 341 -2.37 -21.83 -9.79
N VAL A 342 -2.59 -22.40 -10.95
CA VAL A 342 -1.54 -22.49 -11.98
C VAL A 342 -1.13 -21.13 -12.51
N ASP A 343 -2.09 -20.29 -12.90
CA ASP A 343 -1.84 -18.96 -13.49
C ASP A 343 -1.17 -18.04 -12.48
N LEU A 344 -1.70 -18.01 -11.25
CA LEU A 344 -1.15 -17.17 -10.17
C LEU A 344 0.28 -17.57 -9.85
N LYS A 345 0.55 -18.87 -9.74
CA LYS A 345 1.89 -19.38 -9.42
C LYS A 345 2.90 -19.03 -10.50
N GLU A 346 2.55 -19.24 -11.78
CA GLU A 346 3.42 -18.91 -12.90
C GLU A 346 3.76 -17.42 -12.94
N PHE A 347 2.76 -16.57 -12.76
CA PHE A 347 2.96 -15.12 -12.74
C PHE A 347 3.87 -14.69 -11.58
N ILE A 348 3.61 -15.17 -10.35
CA ILE A 348 4.39 -14.80 -9.17
C ILE A 348 5.82 -15.36 -9.26
N ASP A 349 5.99 -16.59 -9.72
CA ASP A 349 7.33 -17.18 -9.90
C ASP A 349 8.14 -16.42 -10.96
N THR A 350 7.53 -16.01 -12.04
CA THR A 350 8.19 -15.24 -13.11
C THR A 350 8.65 -13.87 -12.65
N ASN A 351 7.79 -13.15 -11.90
CA ASN A 351 8.02 -11.73 -11.59
C ASN A 351 8.67 -11.48 -10.23
N TYR A 352 8.53 -12.41 -9.25
CA TYR A 352 8.88 -12.14 -7.84
C TYR A 352 9.82 -13.18 -7.21
N LYS A 353 10.14 -14.29 -7.91
CA LYS A 353 11.03 -15.32 -7.37
C LYS A 353 12.48 -14.85 -7.29
N GLN A 354 12.99 -14.24 -8.34
CA GLN A 354 14.37 -13.78 -8.39
C GLN A 354 14.49 -12.28 -8.09
N PRO A 355 15.57 -11.84 -7.41
CA PRO A 355 16.64 -12.64 -6.78
C PRO A 355 16.36 -13.03 -5.31
N TYR A 356 15.25 -12.56 -4.69
CA TYR A 356 15.04 -12.63 -3.23
C TYR A 356 13.89 -13.54 -2.80
N LYS A 357 13.34 -14.38 -3.68
CA LYS A 357 12.29 -15.35 -3.38
C LYS A 357 11.03 -14.78 -2.70
N PHE A 358 10.53 -13.67 -3.19
CA PHE A 358 9.27 -13.08 -2.71
C PHE A 358 8.02 -13.86 -3.12
N ASN A 359 8.19 -14.99 -3.80
CA ASN A 359 7.12 -15.85 -4.33
C ASN A 359 6.57 -16.86 -3.32
N THR A 360 7.05 -16.88 -2.08
CA THR A 360 6.67 -17.89 -1.08
C THR A 360 5.29 -17.66 -0.48
N ASN A 361 4.83 -16.42 -0.44
CA ASN A 361 3.50 -16.02 0.04
C ASN A 361 3.12 -14.68 -0.59
N LEU A 362 1.82 -14.43 -0.79
CA LEU A 362 1.37 -13.16 -1.39
C LEU A 362 1.79 -11.94 -0.56
N TYR A 363 1.73 -11.99 0.77
CA TYR A 363 2.18 -10.84 1.56
C TYR A 363 3.67 -10.52 1.32
N ALA A 364 4.51 -11.54 1.10
CA ALA A 364 5.91 -11.32 0.76
C ALA A 364 6.04 -10.66 -0.62
N THR A 365 5.26 -11.08 -1.60
CA THR A 365 5.17 -10.42 -2.90
C THR A 365 4.79 -8.94 -2.75
N PHE A 366 3.82 -8.62 -1.88
CA PHE A 366 3.41 -7.24 -1.61
C PHE A 366 4.48 -6.42 -0.86
N ILE A 367 5.33 -7.02 0.00
CA ILE A 367 6.50 -6.32 0.57
C ILE A 367 7.37 -5.78 -0.58
N LYS A 368 7.66 -6.64 -1.57
CA LYS A 368 8.45 -6.24 -2.74
C LYS A 368 7.72 -5.19 -3.57
N ARG A 369 6.41 -5.37 -3.81
CA ARG A 369 5.63 -4.43 -4.60
C ARG A 369 5.51 -3.05 -3.95
N CYS A 370 5.23 -2.98 -2.65
CA CYS A 370 5.23 -1.72 -1.91
C CYS A 370 6.60 -1.02 -1.98
N TYR A 371 7.70 -1.78 -1.86
CA TYR A 371 9.04 -1.23 -2.04
C TYR A 371 9.25 -0.66 -3.46
N GLU A 372 8.77 -1.34 -4.50
CA GLU A 372 8.90 -0.89 -5.89
C GLU A 372 8.06 0.37 -6.17
N LEU A 373 6.87 0.46 -5.58
CA LEU A 373 5.99 1.63 -5.71
C LEU A 373 6.47 2.83 -4.89
N THR A 374 7.22 2.61 -3.81
CA THR A 374 7.70 3.67 -2.93
C THR A 374 8.89 4.39 -3.54
N ASP A 375 8.91 5.72 -3.45
CA ASP A 375 10.02 6.57 -3.87
C ASP A 375 11.24 6.42 -2.94
N GLU A 376 12.42 6.88 -3.39
CA GLU A 376 13.60 6.93 -2.53
C GLU A 376 13.32 7.79 -1.28
N ASN A 377 13.75 7.31 -0.12
CA ASN A 377 13.42 7.87 1.19
C ASN A 377 11.92 7.82 1.59
N GLY A 378 11.05 7.19 0.78
CA GLY A 378 9.65 6.98 1.14
C GLY A 378 9.46 5.93 2.23
N LYS A 379 8.22 5.76 2.70
CA LYS A 379 7.87 4.85 3.80
C LYS A 379 6.89 3.77 3.34
N ILE A 380 7.05 2.59 3.94
CA ILE A 380 6.20 1.42 3.70
C ILE A 380 5.61 1.01 5.05
N ALA A 381 4.29 0.95 5.15
CA ALA A 381 3.59 0.59 6.37
C ALA A 381 2.68 -0.63 6.11
N MET A 382 2.94 -1.74 6.77
CA MET A 382 2.25 -2.99 6.48
C MET A 382 1.80 -3.74 7.74
N VAL A 383 0.72 -4.51 7.58
CA VAL A 383 0.24 -5.48 8.57
C VAL A 383 0.00 -6.83 7.89
N HIS A 384 0.60 -7.89 8.40
CA HIS A 384 0.44 -9.25 7.92
C HIS A 384 1.08 -10.27 8.90
N PRO A 385 1.03 -11.60 8.64
CA PRO A 385 1.67 -12.60 9.50
C PRO A 385 3.18 -12.41 9.64
N PRO A 386 3.74 -12.63 10.87
CA PRO A 386 5.17 -12.45 11.14
C PRO A 386 6.05 -13.62 10.69
N THR A 387 5.52 -14.63 10.01
CA THR A 387 6.24 -15.85 9.65
C THR A 387 7.55 -15.58 8.90
N PHE A 388 7.61 -14.51 8.12
CA PHE A 388 8.83 -14.12 7.41
C PHE A 388 10.00 -13.76 8.35
N MET A 389 9.73 -13.40 9.61
CA MET A 389 10.76 -13.02 10.58
C MET A 389 11.70 -14.17 10.94
N TYR A 390 11.21 -15.42 10.90
CA TYR A 390 11.91 -16.57 11.50
C TYR A 390 12.14 -17.74 10.54
N ILE A 391 11.18 -18.04 9.65
CA ILE A 391 11.20 -19.23 8.81
C ILE A 391 12.31 -19.15 7.75
N LYS A 392 13.04 -20.26 7.56
CA LYS A 392 14.20 -20.32 6.65
C LYS A 392 13.86 -19.97 5.20
N THR A 393 12.68 -20.31 4.72
CA THR A 393 12.23 -20.01 3.35
C THR A 393 12.20 -18.52 3.03
N PHE A 394 12.08 -17.65 4.05
CA PHE A 394 12.09 -16.20 3.91
C PHE A 394 13.46 -15.54 4.19
N GLU A 395 14.54 -16.32 4.22
CA GLU A 395 15.88 -15.79 4.48
C GLU A 395 16.25 -14.66 3.51
N ASP A 396 15.99 -14.86 2.21
CA ASP A 396 16.31 -13.88 1.17
C ASP A 396 15.44 -12.61 1.30
N VAL A 397 14.17 -12.76 1.71
CA VAL A 397 13.26 -11.63 2.01
C VAL A 397 13.80 -10.80 3.18
N ARG A 398 14.22 -11.47 4.28
CA ARG A 398 14.84 -10.76 5.43
C ARG A 398 16.12 -10.05 5.04
N LYS A 399 16.97 -10.72 4.24
CA LYS A 399 18.18 -10.12 3.71
C LYS A 399 17.85 -8.84 2.92
N PHE A 400 16.86 -8.91 2.04
CA PHE A 400 16.41 -7.74 1.29
C PHE A 400 15.97 -6.60 2.21
N ILE A 401 15.11 -6.88 3.19
CA ILE A 401 14.62 -5.86 4.14
C ILE A 401 15.80 -5.22 4.88
N LEU A 402 16.73 -6.02 5.40
CA LEU A 402 17.88 -5.52 6.15
C LEU A 402 18.91 -4.75 5.29
N ASP A 403 19.00 -5.04 3.99
CA ASP A 403 19.97 -4.42 3.10
C ASP A 403 19.42 -3.21 2.34
N LYS A 404 18.12 -3.18 2.08
CA LYS A 404 17.48 -2.20 1.21
C LYS A 404 16.55 -1.23 1.93
N THR A 405 16.20 -1.54 3.17
CA THR A 405 15.30 -0.70 3.97
C THR A 405 15.83 -0.55 5.39
N TYR A 406 15.25 0.41 6.10
CA TYR A 406 15.44 0.60 7.53
C TYR A 406 14.13 0.31 8.25
N ILE A 407 14.17 -0.49 9.34
CA ILE A 407 13.00 -0.78 10.17
C ILE A 407 12.81 0.38 11.14
N ASP A 408 11.83 1.23 10.88
CA ASP A 408 11.51 2.37 11.75
C ASP A 408 10.88 1.91 13.06
N PHE A 409 9.83 1.09 12.96
CA PHE A 409 9.14 0.49 14.09
C PHE A 409 8.51 -0.84 13.70
N PHE A 410 8.61 -1.84 14.54
CA PHE A 410 8.05 -3.16 14.34
C PHE A 410 7.30 -3.64 15.58
N VAL A 411 6.03 -4.00 15.44
CA VAL A 411 5.21 -4.58 16.52
C VAL A 411 4.90 -6.03 16.20
N GLU A 412 5.43 -6.93 17.00
CA GLU A 412 5.10 -8.35 16.97
C GLU A 412 3.91 -8.61 17.89
N TRP A 413 2.72 -8.68 17.29
CA TRP A 413 1.48 -8.79 18.05
C TRP A 413 1.22 -10.20 18.56
N GLY A 414 1.33 -11.19 17.68
CA GLY A 414 1.06 -12.59 17.96
C GLY A 414 -0.31 -13.08 17.49
N TYR A 415 -0.63 -14.30 17.90
CA TYR A 415 -1.83 -15.02 17.44
C TYR A 415 -3.10 -14.45 18.10
N LEU A 416 -4.12 -14.17 17.30
CA LEU A 416 -5.42 -13.60 17.70
C LEU A 416 -5.38 -12.16 18.27
N GLY A 417 -6.52 -11.54 18.36
CA GLY A 417 -6.74 -10.29 19.08
C GLY A 417 -6.32 -9.00 18.36
N MET A 418 -5.77 -9.07 17.15
CA MET A 418 -5.51 -7.87 16.35
C MET A 418 -6.73 -7.51 15.49
N PHE A 419 -7.24 -8.50 14.78
CA PHE A 419 -8.42 -8.37 13.91
C PHE A 419 -9.68 -8.84 14.62
N ASN A 420 -10.78 -8.93 13.86
CA ASN A 420 -12.03 -9.52 14.29
C ASN A 420 -11.81 -10.88 14.99
N PRO A 421 -12.54 -11.25 16.05
CA PRO A 421 -12.38 -12.52 16.78
C PRO A 421 -12.46 -13.78 15.92
N SER A 422 -13.12 -13.72 14.76
CA SER A 422 -13.15 -14.83 13.80
C SER A 422 -11.87 -15.01 13.00
N ALA A 423 -11.02 -13.98 12.90
CA ALA A 423 -9.78 -13.99 12.16
C ALA A 423 -8.64 -14.60 13.01
N ARG A 424 -8.44 -15.90 12.84
CA ARG A 424 -7.39 -16.68 13.53
C ARG A 424 -6.05 -16.52 12.84
N VAL A 425 -5.46 -15.33 12.95
CA VAL A 425 -4.22 -14.95 12.26
C VAL A 425 -3.18 -14.50 13.29
N ASP A 426 -1.96 -15.02 13.15
CA ASP A 426 -0.78 -14.45 13.80
C ASP A 426 -0.38 -13.17 13.07
N SER A 427 -0.08 -12.11 13.80
CA SER A 427 0.00 -10.78 13.19
C SER A 427 1.20 -9.98 13.66
N ALA A 428 1.73 -9.19 12.75
CA ALA A 428 2.69 -8.13 13.03
C ALA A 428 2.34 -6.90 12.17
N MET A 429 2.71 -5.73 12.66
CA MET A 429 2.61 -4.47 11.93
C MET A 429 3.92 -3.70 12.03
N TYR A 430 4.31 -3.03 10.96
CA TYR A 430 5.60 -2.36 10.91
C TYR A 430 5.67 -1.24 9.89
N ILE A 431 6.67 -0.39 10.08
CA ILE A 431 7.03 0.68 9.17
C ILE A 431 8.49 0.49 8.73
N LEU A 432 8.72 0.53 7.42
CA LEU A 432 10.04 0.54 6.81
C LEU A 432 10.26 1.87 6.09
N SER A 433 11.47 2.41 6.19
CA SER A 433 11.95 3.50 5.33
C SER A 433 12.78 2.92 4.18
N LYS A 434 12.53 3.37 2.94
CA LYS A 434 13.29 2.96 1.75
C LYS A 434 14.62 3.71 1.65
N ALA A 435 15.36 3.73 2.73
CA ALA A 435 16.73 4.23 2.75
C ALA A 435 17.49 3.56 3.88
N PRO A 436 18.76 3.22 3.70
CA PRO A 436 19.61 2.81 4.80
C PRO A 436 19.68 3.94 5.85
N ASN A 437 19.58 3.58 7.11
CA ASN A 437 19.73 4.52 8.23
C ASN A 437 20.64 3.89 9.28
N GLU A 438 21.44 4.72 9.93
CA GLU A 438 22.34 4.32 11.02
C GLU A 438 21.66 4.38 12.39
N LYS A 439 20.42 4.88 12.46
CA LYS A 439 19.63 4.91 13.69
C LYS A 439 19.28 3.50 14.17
N ASP A 440 18.99 3.36 15.44
CA ASP A 440 18.53 2.09 16.00
C ASP A 440 17.07 1.81 15.62
N SER A 441 16.80 0.59 15.17
CA SER A 441 15.44 0.10 14.89
C SER A 441 14.67 -0.15 16.19
N SER A 442 13.39 0.19 16.19
CA SER A 442 12.50 0.04 17.34
C SER A 442 11.58 -1.16 17.19
N PHE A 443 11.42 -1.93 18.27
CA PHE A 443 10.59 -3.14 18.28
C PHE A 443 9.71 -3.17 19.52
N MET A 444 8.52 -3.75 19.38
CA MET A 444 7.62 -4.06 20.47
C MET A 444 7.19 -5.52 20.40
N LYS A 445 7.38 -6.27 21.51
CA LYS A 445 7.11 -7.72 21.57
C LYS A 445 5.91 -8.00 22.46
N LEU A 446 4.78 -8.38 21.87
CA LEU A 446 3.52 -8.64 22.56
C LEU A 446 3.01 -10.08 22.38
N ASN A 447 3.65 -10.86 21.50
CA ASN A 447 3.22 -12.20 21.10
C ASN A 447 3.19 -13.23 22.24
N GLU A 448 3.91 -12.99 23.33
CA GLU A 448 3.93 -13.86 24.53
C GLU A 448 2.75 -13.59 25.48
N LEU A 449 2.01 -12.52 25.26
CA LEU A 449 0.87 -12.14 26.08
C LEU A 449 -0.39 -12.89 25.69
N TYR A 450 -1.26 -13.13 26.67
CA TYR A 450 -2.64 -13.54 26.40
C TYR A 450 -3.37 -12.47 25.58
N GLU A 451 -4.13 -12.90 24.57
CA GLU A 451 -4.78 -12.01 23.59
C GLU A 451 -5.58 -10.87 24.22
N GLY A 452 -6.39 -11.16 25.25
CA GLY A 452 -7.24 -10.16 25.93
C GLY A 452 -6.48 -9.05 26.69
N LYS A 453 -5.15 -9.17 26.84
CA LYS A 453 -4.31 -8.16 27.48
C LYS A 453 -3.44 -7.37 26.51
N ARG A 454 -3.37 -7.81 25.24
CA ARG A 454 -2.41 -7.22 24.29
C ARG A 454 -2.71 -5.77 23.96
N PHE A 455 -3.98 -5.46 23.72
CA PHE A 455 -4.37 -4.10 23.32
C PHE A 455 -4.08 -3.08 24.45
N ASP A 456 -4.44 -3.38 25.68
CA ASP A 456 -4.14 -2.48 26.82
C ASP A 456 -2.63 -2.37 27.03
N THR A 457 -1.91 -3.50 26.92
CA THR A 457 -0.44 -3.50 27.04
C THR A 457 0.22 -2.74 25.90
N PHE A 458 -0.29 -2.85 24.68
CA PHE A 458 0.17 -2.07 23.53
C PHE A 458 0.05 -0.57 23.80
N ASN A 459 -1.11 -0.11 24.25
CA ASN A 459 -1.33 1.31 24.54
C ASN A 459 -0.34 1.83 25.58
N VAL A 460 -0.18 1.11 26.70
CA VAL A 460 0.77 1.50 27.76
C VAL A 460 2.21 1.45 27.25
N ALA A 461 2.61 0.37 26.58
CA ALA A 461 3.98 0.23 26.09
C ALA A 461 4.32 1.26 24.99
N TYR A 462 3.33 1.63 24.17
CA TYR A 462 3.52 2.64 23.15
C TYR A 462 3.61 4.05 23.76
N ASP A 463 2.77 4.37 24.76
CA ASP A 463 2.88 5.63 25.49
C ASP A 463 4.21 5.73 26.26
N ASP A 464 4.66 4.65 26.89
CA ASP A 464 5.98 4.57 27.52
C ASP A 464 7.11 4.82 26.52
N PHE A 465 7.01 4.22 25.32
CA PHE A 465 7.99 4.43 24.25
C PHE A 465 8.04 5.90 23.81
N LEU A 466 6.90 6.53 23.58
CA LEU A 466 6.79 7.94 23.18
C LEU A 466 7.39 8.87 24.25
N ASN A 467 7.19 8.55 25.52
CA ASN A 467 7.70 9.31 26.66
C ASN A 467 9.12 8.90 27.11
N LYS A 468 9.78 8.00 26.37
CA LYS A 468 11.13 7.48 26.67
C LYS A 468 11.21 6.81 28.07
N VAL A 469 10.11 6.21 28.50
CA VAL A 469 10.04 5.39 29.72
C VAL A 469 10.44 3.97 29.39
N GLN A 470 11.31 3.38 30.23
CA GLN A 470 11.73 2.00 30.04
C GLN A 470 10.55 1.04 30.22
N ASN A 471 10.34 0.15 29.25
CA ASN A 471 9.30 -0.86 29.27
C ASN A 471 9.86 -2.20 28.78
N LYS A 472 9.49 -3.30 29.43
CA LYS A 472 10.01 -4.64 29.09
C LYS A 472 9.56 -5.18 27.73
N TYR A 473 8.56 -4.57 27.12
CA TYR A 473 8.06 -4.96 25.80
C TYR A 473 8.72 -4.18 24.67
N ASN A 474 9.41 -3.08 24.96
CA ASN A 474 10.07 -2.21 23.99
C ASN A 474 11.56 -2.53 23.90
N PHE A 475 12.05 -2.65 22.68
CA PHE A 475 13.45 -2.92 22.37
C PHE A 475 13.94 -1.94 21.31
N THR A 476 15.19 -1.52 21.47
CA THR A 476 15.87 -0.64 20.52
C THR A 476 17.20 -1.29 20.17
N VAL A 477 17.39 -1.61 18.88
CA VAL A 477 18.54 -2.42 18.43
C VAL A 477 19.05 -1.90 17.09
N PRO A 478 20.37 -1.67 16.93
CA PRO A 478 20.94 -1.43 15.61
C PRO A 478 20.58 -2.53 14.61
N GLN A 479 20.04 -2.16 13.46
CA GLN A 479 19.61 -3.14 12.43
C GLN A 479 20.73 -4.09 12.02
N SER A 480 21.98 -3.65 12.04
CA SER A 480 23.16 -4.45 11.75
C SER A 480 23.30 -5.68 12.66
N LYS A 481 22.81 -5.61 13.91
CA LYS A 481 22.84 -6.73 14.85
C LYS A 481 21.91 -7.87 14.47
N LEU A 482 20.86 -7.62 13.68
CA LEU A 482 19.98 -8.66 13.14
C LEU A 482 20.67 -9.50 12.06
N LYS A 483 21.79 -9.02 11.49
CA LYS A 483 22.58 -9.74 10.49
C LYS A 483 23.60 -10.72 11.08
N ILE A 484 23.81 -10.72 12.39
CA ILE A 484 24.83 -11.57 13.05
C ILE A 484 24.46 -13.05 13.02
N ILE A 485 23.17 -13.35 13.20
CA ILE A 485 22.69 -14.73 13.24
C ILE A 485 22.48 -15.23 11.80
N LYS A 486 22.98 -16.44 11.51
CA LYS A 486 22.81 -17.09 10.18
C LYS A 486 21.34 -17.13 9.79
N SER A 487 21.04 -16.86 8.53
CA SER A 487 19.69 -16.74 7.97
C SER A 487 18.89 -15.51 8.43
N TYR A 488 19.53 -14.59 9.15
CA TYR A 488 19.01 -13.26 9.51
C TYR A 488 17.64 -13.26 10.24
N PRO A 489 17.36 -14.16 11.21
CA PRO A 489 16.09 -14.10 11.92
C PRO A 489 16.00 -12.79 12.73
N PHE A 490 14.80 -12.20 12.80
CA PHE A 490 14.59 -10.95 13.52
C PHE A 490 14.53 -11.17 15.04
N ILE A 491 15.64 -11.65 15.60
CA ILE A 491 15.80 -11.89 17.05
C ILE A 491 16.39 -10.62 17.68
N TYR A 492 15.52 -9.67 18.03
CA TYR A 492 15.89 -8.36 18.58
C TYR A 492 15.92 -8.32 20.11
N TRP A 493 15.31 -9.29 20.81
CA TRP A 493 15.12 -9.29 22.27
C TRP A 493 16.25 -9.94 23.09
N ILE A 494 17.27 -10.50 22.47
CA ILE A 494 18.40 -11.12 23.16
C ILE A 494 19.49 -10.09 23.48
N SER A 495 20.25 -10.34 24.57
CA SER A 495 21.39 -9.50 24.92
C SER A 495 22.51 -9.57 23.85
N ASP A 496 23.35 -8.55 23.81
CA ASP A 496 24.51 -8.52 22.92
C ASP A 496 25.51 -9.65 23.26
N GLU A 497 25.72 -9.95 24.55
CA GLU A 497 26.57 -11.05 24.97
C GLU A 497 26.07 -12.42 24.45
N PHE A 498 24.75 -12.64 24.50
CA PHE A 498 24.16 -13.85 23.93
C PHE A 498 24.27 -13.88 22.41
N ARG A 499 24.10 -12.73 21.76
CA ARG A 499 24.21 -12.59 20.30
C ARG A 499 25.62 -12.89 19.78
N GLU A 500 26.67 -12.48 20.52
CA GLU A 500 28.07 -12.76 20.16
C GLU A 500 28.39 -14.27 20.12
N LYS A 501 27.67 -15.10 20.87
CA LYS A 501 27.85 -16.58 20.83
C LYS A 501 27.53 -17.18 19.46
N PHE A 502 26.70 -16.52 18.65
CA PHE A 502 26.38 -16.97 17.28
C PHE A 502 27.50 -16.67 16.27
N LYS A 503 28.55 -15.92 16.65
CA LYS A 503 29.75 -15.73 15.82
C LYS A 503 30.75 -16.86 15.95
N SER A 504 30.64 -17.71 16.99
CA SER A 504 31.49 -18.87 17.16
C SER A 504 31.07 -20.01 16.23
N ASP A 505 31.97 -20.99 16.02
CA ASP A 505 31.71 -22.15 15.19
C ASP A 505 30.42 -22.86 15.61
N SER A 506 29.56 -23.11 14.63
CA SER A 506 28.31 -23.80 14.88
C SER A 506 28.55 -25.29 15.19
N VAL A 507 27.69 -25.88 16.00
CA VAL A 507 27.71 -27.31 16.28
C VAL A 507 27.64 -28.16 14.99
N GLU A 508 27.02 -27.63 13.91
CA GLU A 508 27.04 -28.24 12.57
C GLU A 508 28.45 -28.42 12.00
N ASN A 509 29.40 -27.53 12.33
CA ASN A 509 30.77 -27.63 11.89
C ASN A 509 31.59 -28.64 12.73
N LEU A 510 31.13 -28.94 13.94
CA LEU A 510 31.81 -29.77 14.91
C LEU A 510 31.26 -31.21 14.95
N LEU A 511 30.01 -31.43 14.59
CA LEU A 511 29.32 -32.72 14.62
C LEU A 511 28.69 -33.03 13.25
N LYS A 512 28.96 -34.23 12.72
CA LYS A 512 28.20 -34.76 11.58
C LYS A 512 26.77 -35.03 12.04
N ASN A 513 25.81 -34.29 11.48
CA ASN A 513 24.39 -34.62 11.69
C ASN A 513 24.10 -35.99 11.10
N CYS A 514 23.93 -37.00 11.96
CA CYS A 514 23.31 -38.24 11.59
C CYS A 514 21.80 -38.09 11.85
N GLN A 515 21.02 -37.91 10.80
CA GLN A 515 19.58 -38.16 10.88
C GLN A 515 19.39 -39.65 10.90
N GLY A 516 18.88 -40.16 12.02
CA GLY A 516 18.44 -41.54 12.15
C GLY A 516 17.13 -41.82 11.42
#